data_df133feb403b074cf085a9cdb03f8969
#
_entry.id   df133feb403b074cf085a9cdb03f8969
#
_cell.length_a   1.000
_cell.length_b   1.000
_cell.length_c   1.000
_cell.angle_alpha   90.00
_cell.angle_beta   90.00
_cell.angle_gamma   90.00
#
_symmetry.space_group_name_H-M   'P 1'
#
loop_
_entity.id
_entity.type
_entity.pdbx_description
1 polymer ?
#
loop_
_entity_poly.entity_id
_entity_poly.type
_entity_poly.pdbx_seq_one_letter_code
_entity_poly.pdbx_strand_id
1 'polypeptide(L)'
;MNSVDVIVIGAGASGLIAAGIAAQQGKSVLLIEKKTRPAIKLSITGKGRCNVTNSADIHEFIEKFGNNGKFLYSSFSNFFNADTINFFEELGVSCKLERGGRYFPESNDAHDIVNALIKFAKNNNVKIITNSEVVNFVCENKKIKSIVLKNGNTYSAEKFILATGGKSYPLTGSTGDGYKLAKSLGHTIIKPQPALVPLVSSDEYLKQLNKLKLKNIEISVLEDNKIATKLFGEIEFTIFGLTGPLILTVSSKIFSLLEEKKSVEISINLKPALDDKQLDDRIIRELNSFGSMPVRNMLKTLLPIQIIEPFMKKNNIKHTEICSAINKEKERKFLTV
;
A
#
# COMPACT_ATOMS: atom_id res chain seq x y z
N MET A 1 -2.56 29.63 -30.99
CA MET A 1 -2.40 28.94 -29.66
C MET A 1 -3.76 28.38 -29.27
N ASN A 2 -3.86 27.11 -28.99
CA ASN A 2 -5.13 26.53 -28.49
C ASN A 2 -5.26 26.92 -27.02
N SER A 3 -6.02 27.96 -26.73
CA SER A 3 -6.36 28.36 -25.35
C SER A 3 -7.63 27.65 -24.92
N VAL A 4 -7.66 27.14 -23.71
CA VAL A 4 -8.84 26.53 -23.05
C VAL A 4 -9.04 27.19 -21.67
N ASP A 5 -10.20 26.99 -21.05
CA ASP A 5 -10.43 27.52 -19.70
C ASP A 5 -9.58 26.76 -18.66
N VAL A 6 -9.50 25.43 -18.79
CA VAL A 6 -8.83 24.58 -17.79
C VAL A 6 -7.92 23.56 -18.45
N ILE A 7 -6.68 23.47 -18.00
CA ILE A 7 -5.79 22.33 -18.28
C ILE A 7 -5.66 21.46 -17.03
N VAL A 8 -5.95 20.16 -17.20
CA VAL A 8 -5.71 19.14 -16.15
C VAL A 8 -4.50 18.29 -16.55
N ILE A 9 -3.54 18.16 -15.64
CA ILE A 9 -2.27 17.44 -15.87
C ILE A 9 -2.31 16.12 -15.11
N GLY A 10 -2.36 15.02 -15.85
CA GLY A 10 -2.49 13.65 -15.34
C GLY A 10 -3.91 13.11 -15.43
N ALA A 11 -4.10 12.06 -16.24
CA ALA A 11 -5.40 11.42 -16.46
C ALA A 11 -5.56 10.16 -15.56
N GLY A 12 -5.21 10.27 -14.27
CA GLY A 12 -5.58 9.31 -13.23
C GLY A 12 -7.04 9.51 -12.79
N ALA A 13 -7.48 8.79 -11.75
CA ALA A 13 -8.85 8.90 -11.21
C ALA A 13 -9.23 10.36 -10.91
N SER A 14 -8.38 11.06 -10.12
CA SER A 14 -8.63 12.46 -9.74
C SER A 14 -8.66 13.41 -10.92
N GLY A 15 -7.75 13.22 -11.91
CA GLY A 15 -7.70 14.09 -13.09
C GLY A 15 -8.90 13.89 -14.02
N LEU A 16 -9.37 12.66 -14.20
CA LEU A 16 -10.56 12.36 -15.02
C LEU A 16 -11.82 12.96 -14.39
N ILE A 17 -11.99 12.84 -13.08
CA ILE A 17 -13.13 13.45 -12.36
C ILE A 17 -13.03 14.98 -12.43
N ALA A 18 -11.87 15.55 -12.10
CA ALA A 18 -11.69 17.01 -12.14
C ALA A 18 -11.95 17.61 -13.53
N ALA A 19 -11.48 16.94 -14.58
CA ALA A 19 -11.71 17.38 -15.95
C ALA A 19 -13.20 17.28 -16.35
N GLY A 20 -13.85 16.14 -16.03
CA GLY A 20 -15.26 15.95 -16.34
C GLY A 20 -16.16 16.93 -15.60
N ILE A 21 -15.93 17.16 -14.31
CA ILE A 21 -16.71 18.12 -13.51
C ILE A 21 -16.49 19.55 -14.02
N ALA A 22 -15.26 19.95 -14.32
CA ALA A 22 -15.02 21.28 -14.90
C ALA A 22 -15.76 21.48 -16.23
N ALA A 23 -15.79 20.45 -17.08
CA ALA A 23 -16.50 20.48 -18.35
C ALA A 23 -18.03 20.50 -18.16
N GLN A 24 -18.59 19.78 -17.19
CA GLN A 24 -20.02 19.88 -16.81
C GLN A 24 -20.42 21.29 -16.41
N GLN A 25 -19.49 22.07 -15.84
CA GLN A 25 -19.70 23.50 -15.51
C GLN A 25 -19.53 24.43 -16.72
N GLY A 26 -19.54 23.89 -17.92
CA GLY A 26 -19.46 24.66 -19.18
C GLY A 26 -18.05 25.15 -19.54
N LYS A 27 -16.99 24.62 -18.90
CA LYS A 27 -15.61 25.01 -19.22
C LYS A 27 -15.04 24.16 -20.34
N SER A 28 -14.27 24.82 -21.24
CA SER A 28 -13.42 24.13 -22.20
C SER A 28 -12.22 23.50 -21.48
N VAL A 29 -12.07 22.16 -21.56
CA VAL A 29 -11.09 21.41 -20.78
C VAL A 29 -10.15 20.59 -21.64
N LEU A 30 -8.85 20.71 -21.37
CA LEU A 30 -7.79 19.89 -21.94
C LEU A 30 -7.17 19.01 -20.83
N LEU A 31 -7.29 17.70 -20.97
CA LEU A 31 -6.68 16.71 -20.05
C LEU A 31 -5.45 16.09 -20.71
N ILE A 32 -4.30 16.19 -20.04
CA ILE A 32 -3.01 15.74 -20.58
C ILE A 32 -2.50 14.54 -19.79
N GLU A 33 -2.12 13.48 -20.50
CA GLU A 33 -1.58 12.24 -19.92
C GLU A 33 -0.25 11.87 -20.60
N LYS A 34 0.76 11.60 -19.80
CA LYS A 34 2.09 11.21 -20.32
C LYS A 34 2.17 9.79 -20.84
N LYS A 35 1.30 8.90 -20.37
CA LYS A 35 1.23 7.50 -20.81
C LYS A 35 0.35 7.35 -22.04
N THR A 36 0.38 6.16 -22.64
CA THR A 36 -0.40 5.81 -23.84
C THR A 36 -1.92 5.79 -23.61
N ARG A 37 -2.35 5.61 -22.36
CA ARG A 37 -3.77 5.56 -21.98
C ARG A 37 -4.00 6.14 -20.58
N PRO A 38 -5.20 6.69 -20.31
CA PRO A 38 -5.58 7.14 -18.97
C PRO A 38 -5.67 6.00 -17.96
N ALA A 39 -5.62 6.35 -16.68
CA ALA A 39 -5.99 5.54 -15.51
C ALA A 39 -5.25 4.20 -15.36
N ILE A 40 -4.01 4.05 -15.89
CA ILE A 40 -3.24 2.80 -15.81
C ILE A 40 -3.09 2.31 -14.36
N LYS A 41 -2.79 3.21 -13.39
CA LYS A 41 -2.68 2.79 -12.00
C LYS A 41 -4.00 2.27 -11.46
N LEU A 42 -5.11 2.90 -11.81
CA LEU A 42 -6.44 2.51 -11.35
C LEU A 42 -6.78 1.08 -11.79
N SER A 43 -6.42 0.70 -13.05
CA SER A 43 -6.68 -0.64 -13.58
C SER A 43 -5.97 -1.77 -12.86
N ILE A 44 -4.92 -1.49 -12.07
CA ILE A 44 -4.19 -2.53 -11.31
C ILE A 44 -4.50 -2.50 -9.81
N THR A 45 -5.29 -1.53 -9.33
CA THR A 45 -5.65 -1.44 -7.91
C THR A 45 -6.52 -2.62 -7.47
N GLY A 46 -6.48 -2.97 -6.18
CA GLY A 46 -7.26 -4.08 -5.65
C GLY A 46 -6.98 -5.43 -6.35
N LYS A 47 -5.75 -5.64 -6.86
CA LYS A 47 -5.36 -6.81 -7.68
C LYS A 47 -6.17 -6.92 -8.98
N GLY A 48 -6.42 -5.80 -9.65
CA GLY A 48 -7.19 -5.71 -10.88
C GLY A 48 -8.71 -5.60 -10.68
N ARG A 49 -9.18 -5.50 -9.42
CA ARG A 49 -10.60 -5.39 -9.08
C ARG A 49 -11.06 -3.96 -8.81
N CYS A 50 -10.16 -3.04 -8.55
CA CYS A 50 -10.39 -1.67 -8.08
C CYS A 50 -11.13 -1.59 -6.73
N ASN A 51 -10.41 -1.42 -5.62
CA ASN A 51 -11.03 -0.99 -4.36
C ASN A 51 -11.45 0.48 -4.51
N VAL A 52 -12.76 0.73 -4.66
CA VAL A 52 -13.30 2.06 -5.00
C VAL A 52 -13.28 2.98 -3.79
N THR A 53 -13.86 2.51 -2.67
CA THR A 53 -13.94 3.25 -1.40
C THR A 53 -14.14 2.28 -0.22
N ASN A 54 -14.41 2.84 0.97
CA ASN A 54 -14.71 2.07 2.19
C ASN A 54 -15.97 2.62 2.84
N SER A 55 -16.70 1.77 3.58
CA SER A 55 -17.94 2.13 4.30
C SER A 55 -17.70 2.83 5.65
N ALA A 56 -16.44 2.99 6.06
CA ALA A 56 -16.08 3.68 7.29
C ALA A 56 -16.61 5.13 7.31
N ASP A 57 -16.89 5.66 8.49
CA ASP A 57 -17.33 7.04 8.62
C ASP A 57 -16.19 8.05 8.40
N ILE A 58 -16.54 9.33 8.32
CA ILE A 58 -15.58 10.39 8.01
C ILE A 58 -14.48 10.53 9.07
N HIS A 59 -14.77 10.24 10.34
CA HIS A 59 -13.78 10.34 11.42
C HIS A 59 -12.77 9.22 11.30
N GLU A 60 -13.22 7.96 11.08
CA GLU A 60 -12.34 6.83 10.81
C GLU A 60 -11.49 7.05 9.57
N PHE A 61 -12.05 7.63 8.48
CA PHE A 61 -11.27 7.99 7.30
C PHE A 61 -10.14 8.97 7.63
N ILE A 62 -10.46 10.05 8.35
CA ILE A 62 -9.49 11.09 8.72
C ILE A 62 -8.36 10.50 9.58
N GLU A 63 -8.67 9.64 10.53
CA GLU A 63 -7.67 8.96 11.36
C GLU A 63 -6.69 8.12 10.54
N LYS A 64 -7.16 7.43 9.49
CA LYS A 64 -6.30 6.62 8.61
C LYS A 64 -5.29 7.43 7.79
N PHE A 65 -5.52 8.74 7.61
CA PHE A 65 -4.56 9.66 7.00
C PHE A 65 -3.52 10.21 8.00
N GLY A 66 -3.58 9.79 9.26
CA GLY A 66 -2.65 10.21 10.31
C GLY A 66 -2.70 11.71 10.62
N ASN A 67 -1.55 12.31 10.94
CA ASN A 67 -1.49 13.68 11.42
C ASN A 67 -2.07 14.73 10.45
N ASN A 68 -2.08 14.46 9.16
CA ASN A 68 -2.56 15.36 8.11
C ASN A 68 -4.03 15.12 7.74
N GLY A 69 -4.70 14.13 8.34
CA GLY A 69 -6.06 13.75 7.99
C GLY A 69 -7.07 14.89 8.11
N LYS A 70 -6.91 15.75 9.13
CA LYS A 70 -7.79 16.91 9.35
C LYS A 70 -7.86 17.87 8.15
N PHE A 71 -6.82 17.97 7.35
CA PHE A 71 -6.80 18.76 6.11
C PHE A 71 -7.88 18.30 5.11
N LEU A 72 -8.25 17.03 5.13
CA LEU A 72 -9.20 16.45 4.19
C LEU A 72 -10.67 16.63 4.61
N TYR A 73 -10.93 17.15 5.80
CA TYR A 73 -12.29 17.25 6.35
C TYR A 73 -13.22 17.99 5.38
N SER A 74 -12.82 19.17 4.92
CA SER A 74 -13.62 19.96 3.97
C SER A 74 -13.88 19.23 2.66
N SER A 75 -12.88 18.51 2.13
CA SER A 75 -13.05 17.73 0.90
C SER A 75 -14.03 16.58 1.08
N PHE A 76 -13.93 15.83 2.17
CA PHE A 76 -14.83 14.72 2.48
C PHE A 76 -16.24 15.17 2.86
N SER A 77 -16.41 16.37 3.44
CA SER A 77 -17.74 16.94 3.69
C SER A 77 -18.48 17.31 2.40
N ASN A 78 -17.75 17.54 1.30
CA ASN A 78 -18.34 17.89 0.00
C ASN A 78 -18.52 16.67 -0.93
N PHE A 79 -17.68 15.67 -0.81
CA PHE A 79 -17.73 14.45 -1.63
C PHE A 79 -17.08 13.29 -0.86
N PHE A 80 -17.89 12.33 -0.44
CA PHE A 80 -17.43 11.24 0.40
C PHE A 80 -17.71 9.86 -0.21
N ASN A 81 -17.72 8.81 0.61
CA ASN A 81 -17.85 7.43 0.15
C ASN A 81 -19.21 7.15 -0.50
N ALA A 82 -20.32 7.62 0.07
CA ALA A 82 -21.65 7.46 -0.51
C ALA A 82 -21.76 8.19 -1.86
N ASP A 83 -21.25 9.43 -1.93
CA ASP A 83 -21.22 10.20 -3.17
C ASP A 83 -20.37 9.50 -4.25
N THR A 84 -19.26 8.88 -3.83
CA THR A 84 -18.42 8.09 -4.75
C THR A 84 -19.17 6.89 -5.33
N ILE A 85 -19.94 6.17 -4.49
CA ILE A 85 -20.73 5.03 -4.94
C ILE A 85 -21.81 5.50 -5.90
N ASN A 86 -22.62 6.49 -5.50
CA ASN A 86 -23.69 7.06 -6.32
C ASN A 86 -23.15 7.55 -7.68
N PHE A 87 -22.00 8.22 -7.68
CA PHE A 87 -21.35 8.69 -8.92
C PHE A 87 -21.06 7.53 -9.89
N PHE A 88 -20.54 6.39 -9.42
CA PHE A 88 -20.30 5.25 -10.28
C PHE A 88 -21.58 4.53 -10.70
N GLU A 89 -22.57 4.44 -9.83
CA GLU A 89 -23.88 3.88 -10.17
C GLU A 89 -24.60 4.68 -11.25
N GLU A 90 -24.56 6.02 -11.18
CA GLU A 90 -25.06 6.91 -12.24
C GLU A 90 -24.32 6.72 -13.58
N LEU A 91 -23.05 6.33 -13.52
CA LEU A 91 -22.27 5.97 -14.71
C LEU A 91 -22.48 4.53 -15.19
N GLY A 92 -23.39 3.78 -14.53
CA GLY A 92 -23.77 2.41 -14.88
C GLY A 92 -22.82 1.35 -14.31
N VAL A 93 -22.06 1.65 -13.26
CA VAL A 93 -21.17 0.70 -12.59
C VAL A 93 -21.65 0.48 -11.16
N SER A 94 -22.38 -0.61 -10.92
CA SER A 94 -22.80 -1.03 -9.58
C SER A 94 -21.63 -1.47 -8.72
N CYS A 95 -21.66 -1.12 -7.44
CA CYS A 95 -20.64 -1.44 -6.46
C CYS A 95 -21.20 -2.35 -5.37
N LYS A 96 -20.40 -3.33 -4.91
CA LYS A 96 -20.72 -4.22 -3.79
C LYS A 96 -19.80 -3.99 -2.59
N LEU A 97 -20.39 -4.09 -1.40
CA LEU A 97 -19.66 -4.05 -0.13
C LEU A 97 -19.10 -5.44 0.19
N GLU A 98 -17.82 -5.50 0.52
CA GLU A 98 -17.13 -6.71 0.94
C GLU A 98 -16.54 -6.57 2.36
N ARG A 99 -16.03 -7.70 2.88
CA ARG A 99 -15.39 -7.77 4.20
C ARG A 99 -14.37 -6.64 4.41
N GLY A 100 -14.42 -6.02 5.57
CA GLY A 100 -13.54 -4.88 5.93
C GLY A 100 -14.01 -3.56 5.36
N GLY A 101 -15.31 -3.44 5.04
CA GLY A 101 -15.91 -2.20 4.58
C GLY A 101 -15.52 -1.76 3.17
N ARG A 102 -14.89 -2.63 2.39
CA ARG A 102 -14.36 -2.27 1.06
C ARG A 102 -15.42 -2.39 -0.02
N TYR A 103 -15.51 -1.38 -0.89
CA TYR A 103 -16.36 -1.41 -2.06
C TYR A 103 -15.58 -1.78 -3.32
N PHE A 104 -16.13 -2.71 -4.09
CA PHE A 104 -15.59 -3.12 -5.39
C PHE A 104 -16.72 -3.07 -6.44
N PRO A 105 -16.41 -2.89 -7.74
CA PRO A 105 -17.43 -3.10 -8.77
C PRO A 105 -17.95 -4.54 -8.71
N GLU A 106 -19.22 -4.74 -8.97
CA GLU A 106 -19.86 -6.07 -8.93
C GLU A 106 -19.17 -7.07 -9.87
N SER A 107 -18.72 -6.61 -11.03
CA SER A 107 -17.95 -7.38 -12.01
C SER A 107 -16.60 -7.89 -11.50
N ASN A 108 -16.05 -7.30 -10.45
CA ASN A 108 -14.66 -7.49 -9.99
C ASN A 108 -13.59 -7.12 -11.04
N ASP A 109 -13.92 -6.26 -12.00
CA ASP A 109 -12.99 -5.75 -13.01
C ASP A 109 -12.77 -4.25 -12.85
N ALA A 110 -11.50 -3.84 -12.60
CA ALA A 110 -11.12 -2.44 -12.50
C ALA A 110 -11.37 -1.66 -13.80
N HIS A 111 -11.47 -2.35 -14.94
CA HIS A 111 -11.70 -1.69 -16.22
C HIS A 111 -13.09 -1.06 -16.31
N ASP A 112 -14.09 -1.56 -15.60
CA ASP A 112 -15.42 -0.93 -15.57
C ASP A 112 -15.35 0.47 -14.96
N ILE A 113 -14.64 0.61 -13.85
CA ILE A 113 -14.39 1.92 -13.21
C ILE A 113 -13.57 2.83 -14.15
N VAL A 114 -12.51 2.30 -14.76
CA VAL A 114 -11.66 3.05 -15.70
C VAL A 114 -12.48 3.55 -16.90
N ASN A 115 -13.26 2.66 -17.52
CA ASN A 115 -14.08 2.98 -18.69
C ASN A 115 -15.18 3.99 -18.35
N ALA A 116 -15.82 3.85 -17.18
CA ALA A 116 -16.81 4.80 -16.70
C ALA A 116 -16.22 6.21 -16.58
N LEU A 117 -15.05 6.36 -15.97
CA LEU A 117 -14.38 7.66 -15.83
C LEU A 117 -13.96 8.26 -17.18
N ILE A 118 -13.43 7.44 -18.09
CA ILE A 118 -13.06 7.92 -19.43
C ILE A 118 -14.30 8.34 -20.22
N LYS A 119 -15.38 7.55 -20.15
CA LYS A 119 -16.67 7.88 -20.80
C LYS A 119 -17.25 9.17 -20.21
N PHE A 120 -17.22 9.32 -18.87
CA PHE A 120 -17.66 10.53 -18.20
C PHE A 120 -16.95 11.77 -18.72
N ALA A 121 -15.62 11.76 -18.79
CA ALA A 121 -14.84 12.87 -19.32
C ALA A 121 -15.17 13.14 -20.79
N LYS A 122 -15.26 12.11 -21.65
CA LYS A 122 -15.57 12.24 -23.08
C LYS A 122 -16.99 12.75 -23.32
N ASN A 123 -17.99 12.26 -22.59
CA ASN A 123 -19.39 12.69 -22.74
C ASN A 123 -19.57 14.17 -22.37
N ASN A 124 -18.68 14.71 -21.53
CA ASN A 124 -18.63 16.13 -21.19
C ASN A 124 -17.67 16.93 -22.11
N ASN A 125 -17.30 16.41 -23.28
CA ASN A 125 -16.47 17.07 -24.30
C ASN A 125 -15.03 17.42 -23.80
N VAL A 126 -14.49 16.69 -22.81
CA VAL A 126 -13.08 16.86 -22.41
C VAL A 126 -12.17 16.39 -23.53
N LYS A 127 -11.27 17.25 -23.99
CA LYS A 127 -10.22 16.87 -24.94
C LYS A 127 -9.09 16.17 -24.18
N ILE A 128 -8.83 14.89 -24.50
CA ILE A 128 -7.78 14.09 -23.86
C ILE A 128 -6.60 13.92 -24.82
N ILE A 129 -5.39 14.30 -24.38
CA ILE A 129 -4.14 14.09 -25.13
C ILE A 129 -3.26 13.15 -24.34
N THR A 130 -2.94 11.99 -24.91
CA THR A 130 -2.03 10.97 -24.34
C THR A 130 -0.63 11.11 -24.93
N ASN A 131 0.34 10.29 -24.42
CA ASN A 131 1.76 10.35 -24.80
C ASN A 131 2.36 11.76 -24.69
N SER A 132 1.89 12.57 -23.75
CA SER A 132 2.19 13.98 -23.62
C SER A 132 2.64 14.32 -22.21
N GLU A 133 3.95 14.39 -22.01
CA GLU A 133 4.57 14.69 -20.72
C GLU A 133 4.73 16.20 -20.55
N VAL A 134 4.11 16.75 -19.50
CA VAL A 134 4.31 18.15 -19.11
C VAL A 134 5.62 18.25 -18.34
N VAL A 135 6.52 19.10 -18.79
CA VAL A 135 7.86 19.25 -18.20
C VAL A 135 8.07 20.59 -17.51
N ASN A 136 7.30 21.62 -17.88
CA ASN A 136 7.46 22.95 -17.30
C ASN A 136 6.17 23.79 -17.38
N PHE A 137 6.13 24.85 -16.57
CA PHE A 137 5.14 25.92 -16.65
C PHE A 137 5.80 27.19 -17.14
N VAL A 138 5.07 27.98 -17.95
CA VAL A 138 5.43 29.36 -18.28
C VAL A 138 4.62 30.28 -17.40
N CYS A 139 5.31 31.14 -16.65
CA CYS A 139 4.70 32.08 -15.71
C CYS A 139 4.97 33.51 -16.12
N GLU A 140 3.94 34.37 -16.04
CA GLU A 140 4.03 35.80 -16.21
C GLU A 140 3.32 36.47 -15.04
N ASN A 141 3.94 37.48 -14.43
CA ASN A 141 3.38 38.22 -13.29
C ASN A 141 2.88 37.30 -12.17
N LYS A 142 3.67 36.25 -11.81
CA LYS A 142 3.33 35.25 -10.78
C LYS A 142 2.07 34.42 -11.08
N LYS A 143 1.61 34.38 -12.33
CA LYS A 143 0.49 33.55 -12.78
C LYS A 143 0.98 32.58 -13.85
N ILE A 144 0.54 31.33 -13.78
CA ILE A 144 0.79 30.35 -14.81
C ILE A 144 -0.03 30.77 -16.05
N LYS A 145 0.62 30.84 -17.22
CA LYS A 145 0.01 31.16 -18.50
C LYS A 145 -0.13 29.95 -19.42
N SER A 146 0.89 29.09 -19.41
CA SER A 146 0.90 27.90 -20.25
C SER A 146 1.73 26.80 -19.64
N ILE A 147 1.58 25.61 -20.20
CA ILE A 147 2.43 24.43 -19.95
C ILE A 147 3.30 24.17 -21.16
N VAL A 148 4.46 23.55 -20.92
CA VAL A 148 5.37 23.06 -21.95
C VAL A 148 5.42 21.54 -21.88
N LEU A 149 5.17 20.89 -23.01
CA LEU A 149 5.34 19.47 -23.18
C LEU A 149 6.79 19.13 -23.54
N LYS A 150 7.19 17.89 -23.27
CA LYS A 150 8.53 17.37 -23.58
C LYS A 150 8.89 17.45 -25.06
N ASN A 151 7.90 17.41 -25.95
CA ASN A 151 8.08 17.57 -27.41
C ASN A 151 8.14 19.05 -27.88
N GLY A 152 8.15 20.00 -26.94
CA GLY A 152 8.20 21.45 -27.22
C GLY A 152 6.85 22.12 -27.45
N ASN A 153 5.76 21.38 -27.58
CA ASN A 153 4.44 21.97 -27.72
C ASN A 153 4.02 22.73 -26.46
N THR A 154 3.28 23.82 -26.65
CA THR A 154 2.76 24.62 -25.52
C THR A 154 1.24 24.74 -25.62
N TYR A 155 0.59 24.75 -24.44
CA TYR A 155 -0.85 24.97 -24.33
C TYR A 155 -1.13 25.99 -23.23
N SER A 156 -2.05 26.92 -23.52
CA SER A 156 -2.41 27.99 -22.60
C SER A 156 -3.79 27.75 -21.98
N ALA A 157 -3.98 28.18 -20.74
CA ALA A 157 -5.27 28.13 -20.07
C ALA A 157 -5.39 29.23 -19.00
N GLU A 158 -6.62 29.47 -18.55
CA GLU A 158 -6.87 30.37 -17.42
C GLU A 158 -6.55 29.70 -16.07
N LYS A 159 -6.82 28.40 -15.95
CA LYS A 159 -6.63 27.58 -14.73
C LYS A 159 -5.90 26.27 -15.04
N PHE A 160 -5.16 25.81 -14.05
CA PHE A 160 -4.39 24.57 -14.14
C PHE A 160 -4.66 23.69 -12.93
N ILE A 161 -4.93 22.40 -13.17
CA ILE A 161 -5.13 21.39 -12.11
C ILE A 161 -4.01 20.36 -12.24
N LEU A 162 -3.22 20.22 -11.18
CA LEU A 162 -2.11 19.25 -11.12
C LEU A 162 -2.59 17.95 -10.46
N ALA A 163 -2.85 16.92 -11.25
CA ALA A 163 -3.41 15.64 -10.85
C ALA A 163 -2.50 14.44 -11.21
N THR A 164 -1.18 14.62 -11.16
CA THR A 164 -0.16 13.67 -11.63
C THR A 164 0.05 12.46 -10.71
N GLY A 165 -0.60 12.42 -9.53
CA GLY A 165 -0.41 11.39 -8.52
C GLY A 165 0.92 11.53 -7.78
N GLY A 166 1.27 10.49 -7.01
CA GLY A 166 2.47 10.44 -6.18
C GLY A 166 3.66 9.69 -6.81
N LYS A 167 4.36 8.87 -5.99
CA LYS A 167 5.55 8.08 -6.40
C LYS A 167 5.33 6.57 -6.40
N SER A 168 4.17 6.09 -5.99
CA SER A 168 3.87 4.65 -5.97
C SER A 168 3.61 4.11 -7.37
N TYR A 169 4.09 2.90 -7.66
CA TYR A 169 3.95 2.24 -8.96
C TYR A 169 4.45 3.10 -10.15
N PRO A 170 5.73 3.47 -10.21
CA PRO A 170 6.25 4.42 -11.19
C PRO A 170 6.06 3.98 -12.65
N LEU A 171 5.99 2.68 -12.92
CA LEU A 171 5.70 2.15 -14.26
C LEU A 171 4.31 2.56 -14.77
N THR A 172 3.37 2.86 -13.88
CA THR A 172 2.03 3.35 -14.23
C THR A 172 1.98 4.84 -14.54
N GLY A 173 3.09 5.54 -14.43
CA GLY A 173 3.19 6.99 -14.69
C GLY A 173 3.35 7.86 -13.42
N SER A 174 3.22 7.31 -12.22
CA SER A 174 3.37 8.08 -10.98
C SER A 174 4.83 8.14 -10.52
N THR A 175 5.61 9.00 -11.15
CA THR A 175 7.05 9.16 -10.94
C THR A 175 7.41 10.35 -10.04
N GLY A 176 6.39 11.11 -9.58
CA GLY A 176 6.59 12.29 -8.73
C GLY A 176 6.84 13.57 -9.51
N ASP A 177 6.48 13.63 -10.79
CA ASP A 177 6.68 14.82 -11.63
C ASP A 177 5.92 16.03 -11.08
N GLY A 178 4.71 15.82 -10.54
CA GLY A 178 3.93 16.88 -9.92
C GLY A 178 4.65 17.58 -8.77
N TYR A 179 5.45 16.86 -7.99
CA TYR A 179 6.27 17.48 -6.94
C TYR A 179 7.33 18.40 -7.52
N LYS A 180 7.97 18.01 -8.64
CA LYS A 180 8.97 18.84 -9.31
C LYS A 180 8.31 20.10 -9.89
N LEU A 181 7.17 19.92 -10.56
CA LEU A 181 6.40 21.01 -11.16
C LEU A 181 5.89 22.00 -10.08
N ALA A 182 5.34 21.50 -8.97
CA ALA A 182 4.91 22.36 -7.88
C ALA A 182 6.08 23.10 -7.22
N LYS A 183 7.23 22.43 -7.04
CA LYS A 183 8.45 23.05 -6.51
C LYS A 183 8.96 24.18 -7.39
N SER A 184 8.91 24.02 -8.72
CA SER A 184 9.33 25.08 -9.67
C SER A 184 8.45 26.34 -9.59
N LEU A 185 7.24 26.21 -9.04
CA LEU A 185 6.31 27.31 -8.79
C LEU A 185 6.45 27.91 -7.38
N GLY A 186 7.44 27.47 -6.58
CA GLY A 186 7.70 27.99 -5.24
C GLY A 186 6.97 27.25 -4.10
N HIS A 187 6.25 26.14 -4.38
CA HIS A 187 5.65 25.34 -3.30
C HIS A 187 6.70 24.55 -2.53
N THR A 188 6.53 24.49 -1.22
CA THR A 188 7.31 23.61 -0.35
C THR A 188 6.81 22.17 -0.52
N ILE A 189 7.73 21.25 -0.81
CA ILE A 189 7.41 19.83 -0.94
C ILE A 189 7.95 19.08 0.27
N ILE A 190 7.05 18.58 1.10
CA ILE A 190 7.41 17.62 2.15
C ILE A 190 7.82 16.30 1.48
N LYS A 191 9.00 15.79 1.84
CA LYS A 191 9.54 14.53 1.26
C LYS A 191 8.51 13.41 1.42
N PRO A 192 8.01 12.81 0.32
CA PRO A 192 7.10 11.68 0.42
C PRO A 192 7.78 10.50 1.12
N GLN A 193 7.06 9.91 2.07
CA GLN A 193 7.50 8.74 2.81
C GLN A 193 6.85 7.46 2.28
N PRO A 194 7.52 6.30 2.39
CA PRO A 194 6.90 5.02 2.04
C PRO A 194 5.76 4.70 3.01
N ALA A 195 4.67 4.16 2.47
CA ALA A 195 3.55 3.63 3.23
C ALA A 195 3.00 2.40 2.51
N LEU A 196 2.53 1.41 3.26
CA LEU A 196 2.02 0.13 2.71
C LEU A 196 3.06 -0.55 1.80
N VAL A 197 4.29 -0.64 2.27
CA VAL A 197 5.42 -1.25 1.54
C VAL A 197 5.92 -2.51 2.23
N PRO A 198 6.49 -3.49 1.50
CA PRO A 198 7.26 -4.58 2.08
C PRO A 198 8.47 -4.06 2.85
N LEU A 199 8.96 -4.85 3.80
CA LEU A 199 10.17 -4.58 4.56
C LEU A 199 11.31 -5.43 4.04
N VAL A 200 12.50 -4.85 4.03
CA VAL A 200 13.76 -5.54 3.76
C VAL A 200 14.43 -5.85 5.09
N SER A 201 14.97 -7.05 5.23
CA SER A 201 15.77 -7.47 6.40
C SER A 201 17.16 -7.91 5.96
N SER A 202 18.13 -7.74 6.84
CA SER A 202 19.49 -8.26 6.68
C SER A 202 19.63 -9.76 6.99
N ASP A 203 18.60 -10.38 7.53
CA ASP A 203 18.62 -11.80 7.93
C ASP A 203 18.68 -12.74 6.74
N GLU A 204 19.82 -13.39 6.55
CA GLU A 204 20.05 -14.28 5.39
C GLU A 204 19.14 -15.49 5.34
N TYR A 205 18.69 -16.01 6.49
CA TYR A 205 17.80 -17.18 6.54
C TYR A 205 16.44 -16.93 5.91
N LEU A 206 16.00 -15.68 5.76
CA LEU A 206 14.72 -15.33 5.14
C LEU A 206 14.62 -15.80 3.69
N LYS A 207 15.76 -15.89 2.98
CA LYS A 207 15.79 -16.43 1.60
C LYS A 207 15.24 -17.85 1.52
N GLN A 208 15.46 -18.67 2.56
CA GLN A 208 14.97 -20.04 2.64
C GLN A 208 13.46 -20.12 2.92
N LEU A 209 12.88 -19.03 3.45
CA LEU A 209 11.46 -18.92 3.79
C LEU A 209 10.63 -18.27 2.67
N ASN A 210 11.23 -17.97 1.53
CA ASN A 210 10.56 -17.28 0.42
C ASN A 210 9.22 -17.94 0.05
N LYS A 211 8.16 -17.13 -0.07
CA LYS A 211 6.76 -17.51 -0.32
C LYS A 211 6.06 -18.25 0.84
N LEU A 212 6.71 -18.43 1.99
CA LEU A 212 6.04 -18.94 3.17
C LEU A 212 5.03 -17.88 3.65
N LYS A 213 3.78 -18.32 3.85
CA LYS A 213 2.71 -17.51 4.42
C LYS A 213 2.39 -18.01 5.81
N LEU A 214 2.40 -17.12 6.77
CA LEU A 214 1.96 -17.39 8.14
C LEU A 214 0.64 -16.67 8.39
N LYS A 215 -0.34 -17.42 8.87
CA LYS A 215 -1.67 -16.93 9.24
C LYS A 215 -1.90 -17.12 10.74
N ASN A 216 -2.81 -16.30 11.29
CA ASN A 216 -3.16 -16.36 12.71
C ASN A 216 -1.94 -16.25 13.62
N ILE A 217 -1.03 -15.35 13.28
CA ILE A 217 0.16 -15.03 14.07
C ILE A 217 0.03 -13.64 14.68
N GLU A 218 0.79 -13.38 15.73
CA GLU A 218 1.00 -12.03 16.25
C GLU A 218 2.41 -11.54 15.88
N ILE A 219 2.53 -10.31 15.44
CA ILE A 219 3.82 -9.64 15.32
C ILE A 219 3.95 -8.56 16.37
N SER A 220 5.15 -8.44 16.95
CA SER A 220 5.55 -7.31 17.78
C SER A 220 6.64 -6.53 17.09
N VAL A 221 6.43 -5.23 16.88
CA VAL A 221 7.47 -4.30 16.44
C VAL A 221 8.21 -3.83 17.68
N LEU A 222 9.51 -4.09 17.73
CA LEU A 222 10.39 -3.69 18.81
C LEU A 222 11.20 -2.46 18.39
N GLU A 223 11.23 -1.46 19.25
CA GLU A 223 12.02 -0.24 19.16
C GLU A 223 13.01 -0.27 20.30
N ASP A 224 14.30 -0.36 20.01
CA ASP A 224 15.37 -0.47 21.02
C ASP A 224 15.03 -1.52 22.10
N ASN A 225 14.62 -2.71 21.69
CA ASN A 225 14.16 -3.84 22.52
C ASN A 225 12.87 -3.62 23.32
N LYS A 226 12.12 -2.55 23.09
CA LYS A 226 10.81 -2.31 23.70
C LYS A 226 9.68 -2.48 22.67
N ILE A 227 8.58 -3.07 23.12
CA ILE A 227 7.41 -3.27 22.24
C ILE A 227 6.77 -1.91 21.92
N ALA A 228 6.89 -1.49 20.67
CA ALA A 228 6.25 -0.28 20.16
C ALA A 228 4.81 -0.53 19.68
N THR A 229 4.52 -1.73 19.16
CA THR A 229 3.16 -2.13 18.76
C THR A 229 3.06 -3.65 18.58
N LYS A 230 1.84 -4.18 18.74
CA LYS A 230 1.49 -5.57 18.45
C LYS A 230 0.31 -5.63 17.50
N LEU A 231 0.31 -6.59 16.59
CA LEU A 231 -0.76 -6.80 15.61
C LEU A 231 -0.94 -8.29 15.34
N PHE A 232 -2.21 -8.70 15.17
CA PHE A 232 -2.59 -10.07 14.83
C PHE A 232 -3.06 -10.17 13.39
N GLY A 233 -2.65 -11.24 12.66
CA GLY A 233 -3.08 -11.48 11.28
C GLY A 233 -2.14 -12.37 10.47
N GLU A 234 -1.76 -11.89 9.27
CA GLU A 234 -0.99 -12.64 8.28
C GLU A 234 0.25 -11.88 7.81
N ILE A 235 1.33 -12.63 7.59
CA ILE A 235 2.55 -12.18 6.91
C ILE A 235 2.94 -13.15 5.80
N GLU A 236 3.77 -12.66 4.88
CA GLU A 236 4.40 -13.48 3.85
C GLU A 236 5.89 -13.16 3.78
N PHE A 237 6.72 -14.19 3.69
CA PHE A 237 8.16 -14.06 3.51
C PHE A 237 8.49 -13.87 2.03
N THR A 238 9.46 -13.00 1.77
CA THR A 238 10.04 -12.78 0.43
C THR A 238 11.54 -13.06 0.46
N ILE A 239 12.17 -13.08 -0.70
CA ILE A 239 13.64 -13.24 -0.78
C ILE A 239 14.41 -12.09 -0.13
N PHE A 240 13.78 -10.95 0.12
CA PHE A 240 14.41 -9.75 0.69
C PHE A 240 13.94 -9.44 2.12
N GLY A 241 12.88 -10.08 2.61
CA GLY A 241 12.31 -9.76 3.92
C GLY A 241 10.85 -10.18 4.04
N LEU A 242 10.00 -9.26 4.48
CA LEU A 242 8.62 -9.53 4.87
C LEU A 242 7.62 -8.68 4.09
N THR A 243 6.45 -9.26 3.80
CA THR A 243 5.28 -8.58 3.23
C THR A 243 3.99 -9.15 3.84
N GLY A 244 2.85 -8.80 3.28
CA GLY A 244 1.54 -9.24 3.76
C GLY A 244 0.82 -8.17 4.57
N PRO A 245 -0.46 -8.39 4.91
CA PRO A 245 -1.32 -7.36 5.49
C PRO A 245 -0.76 -6.68 6.73
N LEU A 246 -0.20 -7.45 7.69
CA LEU A 246 0.39 -6.88 8.90
C LEU A 246 1.59 -5.99 8.60
N ILE A 247 2.50 -6.47 7.75
CA ILE A 247 3.73 -5.76 7.40
C ILE A 247 3.40 -4.45 6.68
N LEU A 248 2.48 -4.50 5.72
CA LEU A 248 2.05 -3.29 5.01
C LEU A 248 1.44 -2.27 6.00
N THR A 249 0.66 -2.73 6.97
CA THR A 249 0.05 -1.85 7.97
C THR A 249 1.08 -1.15 8.86
N VAL A 250 2.14 -1.86 9.31
CA VAL A 250 3.15 -1.27 10.21
C VAL A 250 4.27 -0.55 9.49
N SER A 251 4.38 -0.69 8.18
CA SER A 251 5.53 -0.20 7.40
C SER A 251 5.80 1.30 7.56
N SER A 252 4.76 2.14 7.64
CA SER A 252 4.92 3.58 7.85
C SER A 252 5.47 3.92 9.24
N LYS A 253 5.01 3.21 10.28
CA LYS A 253 5.53 3.37 11.65
C LYS A 253 6.99 2.95 11.72
N ILE A 254 7.33 1.79 11.16
CA ILE A 254 8.72 1.30 11.09
C ILE A 254 9.61 2.29 10.34
N PHE A 255 9.13 2.84 9.21
CA PHE A 255 9.89 3.85 8.48
C PHE A 255 10.18 5.08 9.36
N SER A 256 9.20 5.57 10.12
CA SER A 256 9.40 6.73 11.01
C SER A 256 10.46 6.44 12.08
N LEU A 257 10.42 5.25 12.70
CA LEU A 257 11.43 4.83 13.69
C LEU A 257 12.84 4.74 13.10
N LEU A 258 12.96 4.20 11.88
CA LEU A 258 14.24 4.13 11.17
C LEU A 258 14.79 5.52 10.78
N GLU A 259 13.94 6.48 10.39
CA GLU A 259 14.36 7.88 10.13
C GLU A 259 14.88 8.53 11.43
N GLU A 260 14.37 8.15 12.59
CA GLU A 260 14.87 8.56 13.93
C GLU A 260 16.16 7.80 14.33
N LYS A 261 16.72 6.95 13.47
CA LYS A 261 17.91 6.12 13.68
C LYS A 261 17.76 5.11 14.83
N LYS A 262 16.56 4.66 15.12
CA LYS A 262 16.28 3.64 16.11
C LYS A 262 16.53 2.25 15.56
N SER A 263 16.90 1.30 16.42
CA SER A 263 16.92 -0.12 16.09
C SER A 263 15.49 -0.63 16.02
N VAL A 264 15.15 -1.33 14.94
CA VAL A 264 13.80 -1.88 14.75
C VAL A 264 13.90 -3.37 14.45
N GLU A 265 13.23 -4.17 15.28
CA GLU A 265 13.11 -5.61 15.10
C GLU A 265 11.64 -6.03 15.01
N ILE A 266 11.37 -7.14 14.34
CA ILE A 266 10.04 -7.75 14.29
C ILE A 266 10.12 -9.13 14.94
N SER A 267 9.45 -9.27 16.07
CA SER A 267 9.22 -10.56 16.70
C SER A 267 7.91 -11.17 16.19
N ILE A 268 7.94 -12.46 15.86
CA ILE A 268 6.79 -13.19 15.31
C ILE A 268 6.38 -14.27 16.31
N ASN A 269 5.20 -14.12 16.92
CA ASN A 269 4.59 -15.17 17.73
C ASN A 269 3.75 -16.09 16.84
N LEU A 270 4.19 -17.34 16.70
CA LEU A 270 3.53 -18.35 15.86
C LEU A 270 2.33 -19.01 16.54
N LYS A 271 2.17 -18.84 17.85
CA LYS A 271 1.13 -19.48 18.69
C LYS A 271 0.47 -18.47 19.64
N PRO A 272 -0.08 -17.35 19.14
CA PRO A 272 -0.58 -16.27 19.99
C PRO A 272 -1.80 -16.65 20.86
N ALA A 273 -2.40 -17.81 20.60
CA ALA A 273 -3.49 -18.34 21.42
C ALA A 273 -3.02 -19.04 22.70
N LEU A 274 -1.71 -19.26 22.86
CA LEU A 274 -1.11 -19.89 24.03
C LEU A 274 -0.30 -18.83 24.79
N ASP A 275 -0.45 -18.80 26.09
CA ASP A 275 0.48 -18.08 26.95
C ASP A 275 1.80 -18.86 27.09
N ASP A 276 2.84 -18.23 27.66
CA ASP A 276 4.18 -18.81 27.76
C ASP A 276 4.17 -20.14 28.50
N LYS A 277 3.36 -20.27 29.57
CA LYS A 277 3.23 -21.50 30.36
C LYS A 277 2.56 -22.62 29.57
N GLN A 278 1.46 -22.29 28.87
CA GLN A 278 0.74 -23.26 28.02
C GLN A 278 1.61 -23.75 26.85
N LEU A 279 2.44 -22.85 26.30
CA LEU A 279 3.37 -23.20 25.23
C LEU A 279 4.49 -24.11 25.77
N ASP A 280 5.05 -23.80 26.93
CA ASP A 280 6.08 -24.60 27.60
C ASP A 280 5.54 -26.00 27.94
N ASP A 281 4.40 -26.10 28.62
CA ASP A 281 3.71 -27.35 28.90
C ASP A 281 3.46 -28.21 27.65
N ARG A 282 3.12 -27.55 26.53
CA ARG A 282 2.94 -28.21 25.22
C ARG A 282 4.26 -28.74 24.69
N ILE A 283 5.33 -27.97 24.72
CA ILE A 283 6.66 -28.37 24.26
C ILE A 283 7.15 -29.58 25.04
N ILE A 284 7.04 -29.56 26.39
CA ILE A 284 7.41 -30.65 27.25
C ILE A 284 6.62 -31.92 26.88
N ARG A 285 5.32 -31.81 26.73
CA ARG A 285 4.46 -32.93 26.31
C ARG A 285 4.87 -33.53 24.99
N GLU A 286 5.15 -32.69 23.98
CA GLU A 286 5.59 -33.14 22.66
C GLU A 286 6.98 -33.83 22.76
N LEU A 287 7.96 -33.26 23.50
CA LEU A 287 9.27 -33.87 23.73
C LEU A 287 9.15 -35.27 24.35
N ASN A 288 8.30 -35.40 25.35
CA ASN A 288 8.04 -36.70 26.02
C ASN A 288 7.38 -37.70 25.07
N SER A 289 6.40 -37.25 24.26
CA SER A 289 5.67 -38.10 23.31
C SER A 289 6.56 -38.64 22.21
N PHE A 290 7.51 -37.84 21.73
CA PHE A 290 8.44 -38.25 20.70
C PHE A 290 9.70 -38.97 21.20
N GLY A 291 10.04 -38.84 22.49
CA GLY A 291 11.05 -39.61 23.22
C GLY A 291 12.36 -39.86 22.45
N SER A 292 12.55 -41.07 21.93
CA SER A 292 13.75 -41.48 21.17
C SER A 292 13.77 -41.02 19.70
N MET A 293 12.70 -40.34 19.22
CA MET A 293 12.67 -39.82 17.84
C MET A 293 13.49 -38.52 17.70
N PRO A 294 14.02 -38.27 16.52
CA PRO A 294 14.69 -36.99 16.26
C PRO A 294 13.79 -35.77 16.54
N VAL A 295 14.38 -34.74 17.15
CA VAL A 295 13.71 -33.43 17.43
C VAL A 295 13.04 -32.87 16.21
N ARG A 296 13.64 -33.02 15.04
CA ARG A 296 13.07 -32.58 13.77
C ARG A 296 11.65 -33.13 13.53
N ASN A 297 11.35 -34.34 13.98
CA ASN A 297 10.03 -34.95 13.81
C ASN A 297 8.99 -34.28 14.73
N MET A 298 9.37 -34.03 15.96
CA MET A 298 8.54 -33.29 16.91
C MET A 298 8.26 -31.86 16.45
N LEU A 299 9.26 -31.16 15.91
CA LEU A 299 9.10 -29.79 15.40
C LEU A 299 8.05 -29.67 14.28
N LYS A 300 7.75 -30.72 13.54
CA LYS A 300 6.68 -30.72 12.51
C LYS A 300 5.28 -30.54 13.12
N THR A 301 5.09 -30.83 14.40
CA THR A 301 3.81 -30.61 15.10
C THR A 301 3.65 -29.15 15.57
N LEU A 302 4.75 -28.41 15.67
CA LEU A 302 4.79 -27.07 16.21
C LEU A 302 5.03 -26.00 15.15
N LEU A 303 5.86 -26.28 14.14
CA LEU A 303 6.36 -25.31 13.18
C LEU A 303 6.03 -25.70 11.72
N PRO A 304 5.82 -24.72 10.84
CA PRO A 304 5.86 -24.96 9.39
C PRO A 304 7.18 -25.60 8.94
N ILE A 305 7.10 -26.55 8.01
CA ILE A 305 8.25 -27.33 7.55
C ILE A 305 9.44 -26.46 7.16
N GLN A 306 9.19 -25.34 6.47
CA GLN A 306 10.24 -24.43 6.01
C GLN A 306 11.01 -23.75 7.15
N ILE A 307 10.40 -23.57 8.32
CA ILE A 307 11.03 -22.92 9.47
C ILE A 307 11.92 -23.91 10.25
N ILE A 308 11.69 -25.21 10.14
CA ILE A 308 12.36 -26.23 10.97
C ILE A 308 13.88 -26.18 10.79
N GLU A 309 14.39 -26.18 9.57
CA GLU A 309 15.83 -26.15 9.32
C GLU A 309 16.51 -24.85 9.83
N PRO A 310 16.01 -23.66 9.48
CA PRO A 310 16.52 -22.40 10.06
C PRO A 310 16.47 -22.40 11.60
N PHE A 311 15.40 -22.90 12.18
CA PHE A 311 15.23 -22.99 13.63
C PHE A 311 16.26 -23.92 14.28
N MET A 312 16.44 -25.13 13.75
CA MET A 312 17.42 -26.09 14.23
C MET A 312 18.83 -25.53 14.17
N LYS A 313 19.19 -24.91 13.04
CA LYS A 313 20.50 -24.26 12.83
C LYS A 313 20.75 -23.15 13.84
N LYS A 314 19.79 -22.24 14.03
CA LYS A 314 19.89 -21.12 14.98
C LYS A 314 20.08 -21.59 16.42
N ASN A 315 19.42 -22.69 16.80
CA ASN A 315 19.47 -23.25 18.15
C ASN A 315 20.54 -24.33 18.36
N ASN A 316 21.40 -24.56 17.36
CA ASN A 316 22.44 -25.60 17.40
C ASN A 316 21.90 -27.02 17.71
N ILE A 317 20.72 -27.36 17.14
CA ILE A 317 20.11 -28.68 17.26
C ILE A 317 20.57 -29.54 16.07
N LYS A 318 21.20 -30.68 16.38
CA LYS A 318 21.69 -31.62 15.36
C LYS A 318 20.53 -32.43 14.78
N HIS A 319 20.64 -32.82 13.51
CA HIS A 319 19.62 -33.68 12.85
C HIS A 319 19.42 -35.02 13.53
N THR A 320 20.47 -35.55 14.17
CA THR A 320 20.48 -36.83 14.91
C THR A 320 20.05 -36.68 16.38
N GLU A 321 19.81 -35.45 16.85
CA GLU A 321 19.47 -35.19 18.25
C GLU A 321 18.04 -35.67 18.52
N ILE A 322 17.88 -36.53 19.53
CA ILE A 322 16.60 -37.10 19.92
C ILE A 322 15.92 -36.25 21.01
N CYS A 323 14.59 -36.32 21.08
CA CYS A 323 13.79 -35.50 22.00
C CYS A 323 14.17 -35.73 23.47
N SER A 324 14.45 -36.96 23.88
CA SER A 324 14.85 -37.29 25.24
C SER A 324 16.23 -36.75 25.66
N ALA A 325 17.06 -36.29 24.69
CA ALA A 325 18.37 -35.71 24.96
C ALA A 325 18.31 -34.16 25.13
N ILE A 326 17.14 -33.55 24.94
CA ILE A 326 16.95 -32.12 25.10
C ILE A 326 16.92 -31.77 26.61
N ASN A 327 17.87 -30.94 27.01
CA ASN A 327 17.92 -30.42 28.38
C ASN A 327 17.08 -29.15 28.52
N LYS A 328 16.81 -28.70 29.76
CA LYS A 328 16.02 -27.49 30.05
C LYS A 328 16.54 -26.22 29.41
N GLU A 329 17.83 -26.10 29.19
CA GLU A 329 18.41 -24.93 28.53
C GLU A 329 18.03 -24.90 27.06
N LYS A 330 18.10 -26.03 26.34
CA LYS A 330 17.67 -26.17 24.96
C LYS A 330 16.15 -26.07 24.81
N GLU A 331 15.40 -26.62 25.76
CA GLU A 331 13.94 -26.54 25.80
C GLU A 331 13.47 -25.11 25.82
N ARG A 332 14.04 -24.25 26.67
CA ARG A 332 13.71 -22.80 26.70
C ARG A 332 13.95 -22.09 25.36
N LYS A 333 14.87 -22.58 24.54
CA LYS A 333 15.09 -22.03 23.18
C LYS A 333 13.96 -22.33 22.21
N PHE A 334 13.08 -23.28 22.51
CA PHE A 334 11.89 -23.53 21.70
C PHE A 334 10.80 -22.48 21.89
N LEU A 335 10.86 -21.69 22.98
CA LEU A 335 9.93 -20.59 23.24
C LEU A 335 10.22 -19.36 22.38
N THR A 336 11.46 -19.24 21.88
CA THR A 336 11.92 -18.09 21.07
C THR A 336 12.57 -18.56 19.77
N VAL A 337 11.99 -18.18 18.64
CA VAL A 337 12.50 -18.50 17.30
C VAL A 337 13.30 -17.32 16.73
#